data_0df83d981624ca9b69902aaf124b27f2
#
_entry.id   0df83d981624ca9b69902aaf124b27f2
#
_cell.length_a   1.000
_cell.length_b   1.000
_cell.length_c   1.000
_cell.angle_alpha   90.00
_cell.angle_beta   90.00
_cell.angle_gamma   90.00
#
_symmetry.space_group_name_H-M   'P 1'
#
loop_
_entity.id
_entity.type
_entity.pdbx_description
1 polymer ?
#
loop_
_entity_poly.entity_id
_entity_poly.type
_entity_poly.pdbx_seq_one_letter_code
_entity_poly.pdbx_strand_id
1 'polypeptide(L)'
;MAVKIRLARHGKKGYAFYHIVAADSRAPRDGKFIEKLGTYNPNTNPATIDLNFEQALGWLLKGAQPTDTCRAILSYKGVLYKKHLLGG
;
A
#
# COMPACT_ATOMS: atom_id res chain seq x y z
N MET A 1 -16.16 -0.80 -9.32
CA MET A 1 -14.77 -1.10 -9.64
C MET A 1 -14.05 -1.51 -8.37
N ALA A 2 -13.38 -2.65 -8.39
CA ALA A 2 -12.65 -3.14 -7.23
C ALA A 2 -11.23 -2.55 -7.26
N VAL A 3 -10.80 -1.98 -6.13
CA VAL A 3 -9.47 -1.39 -5.99
C VAL A 3 -8.71 -2.18 -4.94
N LYS A 4 -7.44 -2.47 -5.23
CA LYS A 4 -6.53 -3.13 -4.29
C LYS A 4 -5.38 -2.19 -3.94
N ILE A 5 -4.94 -2.27 -2.69
CA ILE A 5 -3.71 -1.63 -2.25
C ILE A 5 -2.64 -2.71 -2.26
N ARG A 6 -1.61 -2.51 -3.08
CA ARG A 6 -0.57 -3.52 -3.28
C ARG A 6 0.80 -2.89 -3.45
N LEU A 7 1.83 -3.72 -3.44
CA LEU A 7 3.19 -3.28 -3.70
C LEU A 7 3.51 -3.42 -5.19
N ALA A 8 4.10 -2.37 -5.75
CA ALA A 8 4.65 -2.38 -7.11
C ALA A 8 6.17 -2.35 -6.99
N ARG A 9 6.84 -3.35 -7.55
CA ARG A 9 8.28 -3.48 -7.43
C ARG A 9 8.99 -2.46 -8.28
N HIS A 10 10.01 -1.83 -7.70
CA HIS A 10 10.94 -0.92 -8.37
C HIS A 10 12.36 -1.28 -7.97
N GLY A 11 13.34 -0.65 -8.61
CA GLY A 11 14.73 -0.85 -8.31
C GLY A 11 15.41 -1.83 -9.24
N LYS A 12 16.70 -2.08 -8.98
CA LYS A 12 17.54 -2.95 -9.79
C LYS A 12 17.48 -4.39 -9.30
N LYS A 13 17.95 -5.31 -10.13
CA LYS A 13 18.11 -6.71 -9.75
C LYS A 13 18.99 -6.79 -8.49
N GLY A 14 18.50 -7.48 -7.48
CA GLY A 14 19.22 -7.62 -6.20
C GLY A 14 19.04 -6.45 -5.24
N TYR A 15 18.41 -5.36 -5.66
CA TYR A 15 18.12 -4.22 -4.80
C TYR A 15 16.71 -3.70 -5.11
N ALA A 16 15.73 -4.42 -4.60
CA ALA A 16 14.33 -4.07 -4.85
C ALA A 16 13.79 -3.14 -3.75
N PHE A 17 13.04 -2.14 -4.15
CA PHE A 17 12.17 -1.41 -3.25
C PHE A 17 10.78 -1.36 -3.88
N TYR A 18 9.79 -0.92 -3.11
CA TYR A 18 8.39 -1.04 -3.55
C TYR A 18 7.67 0.29 -3.37
N HIS A 19 6.77 0.57 -4.31
CA HIS A 19 5.76 1.60 -4.12
C HIS A 19 4.48 0.96 -3.58
N ILE A 20 3.86 1.58 -2.60
CA ILE A 20 2.56 1.17 -2.10
C ILE A 20 1.54 1.92 -2.95
N VAL A 21 0.71 1.20 -3.69
CA VAL A 21 -0.15 1.81 -4.70
C VAL A 21 -1.59 1.31 -4.58
N ALA A 22 -2.53 2.17 -4.97
CA ALA A 22 -3.92 1.78 -5.20
C ALA A 22 -4.07 1.47 -6.69
N ALA A 23 -4.57 0.29 -7.01
CA ALA A 23 -4.70 -0.15 -8.40
C ALA A 23 -5.98 -0.94 -8.58
N ASP A 24 -6.49 -0.94 -9.83
CA ASP A 24 -7.62 -1.79 -10.19
C ASP A 24 -7.22 -3.25 -9.97
N SER A 25 -8.12 -4.02 -9.35
CA SER A 25 -7.87 -5.43 -9.04
C SER A 25 -7.59 -6.28 -10.29
N ARG A 26 -8.01 -5.81 -11.46
CA ARG A 26 -7.79 -6.50 -12.73
C ARG A 26 -6.50 -6.07 -13.42
N ALA A 27 -5.85 -4.99 -12.96
CA ALA A 27 -4.62 -4.53 -13.58
C ALA A 27 -3.49 -5.53 -13.36
N PRO A 28 -2.59 -5.73 -14.34
CA PRO A 28 -1.43 -6.58 -14.16
C PRO A 28 -0.56 -6.09 -13.02
N ARG A 29 0.22 -7.01 -12.44
CA ARG A 29 1.12 -6.70 -11.33
C ARG A 29 2.03 -5.51 -11.63
N ASP A 30 2.56 -5.45 -12.84
CA ASP A 30 3.46 -4.38 -13.27
C ASP A 30 2.74 -3.34 -14.14
N GLY A 31 1.40 -3.36 -14.10
CA GLY A 31 0.60 -2.41 -14.88
C GLY A 31 0.41 -1.09 -14.17
N LYS A 32 -0.38 -0.25 -14.81
CA LYS A 32 -0.66 1.08 -14.28
C LYS A 32 -1.43 1.00 -12.96
N PHE A 33 -1.13 1.93 -12.06
CA PHE A 33 -1.87 2.10 -10.83
C PHE A 33 -2.63 3.42 -10.86
N ILE A 34 -3.62 3.53 -9.96
CA ILE A 34 -4.44 4.74 -9.87
C ILE A 34 -3.69 5.83 -9.11
N GLU A 35 -3.07 5.49 -7.98
CA GLU A 35 -2.43 6.46 -7.12
C GLU A 35 -1.32 5.80 -6.31
N LYS A 36 -0.20 6.51 -6.17
CA LYS A 36 0.89 6.08 -5.28
C LYS A 36 0.60 6.59 -3.87
N LEU A 37 0.62 5.68 -2.91
CA LEU A 37 0.33 5.99 -1.51
C LEU A 37 1.58 6.13 -0.66
N GLY A 38 2.68 5.52 -1.08
CA GLY A 38 3.92 5.58 -0.32
C GLY A 38 4.97 4.65 -0.88
N THR A 39 6.01 4.41 -0.07
CA THR A 39 7.12 3.53 -0.44
C THR A 39 7.43 2.57 0.69
N TYR A 40 7.99 1.42 0.34
CA TYR A 40 8.45 0.42 1.27
C TYR A 40 9.84 -0.04 0.83
N ASN A 41 10.82 0.12 1.71
CA ASN A 41 12.19 -0.31 1.43
C ASN A 41 12.60 -1.36 2.46
N PRO A 42 12.66 -2.65 2.07
CA PRO A 42 13.07 -3.71 2.98
C PRO A 42 14.58 -3.83 3.14
N ASN A 43 15.37 -3.07 2.37
CA ASN A 43 16.82 -3.16 2.39
C ASN A 43 17.46 -2.47 3.59
N THR A 44 16.71 -1.61 4.28
CA THR A 44 17.17 -0.97 5.50
C THR A 44 16.81 -1.84 6.72
N ASN A 45 17.51 -1.63 7.83
CA ASN A 45 17.25 -2.37 9.06
C ASN A 45 17.07 -1.36 10.21
N PRO A 46 15.83 -1.16 10.73
CA PRO A 46 14.59 -1.78 10.25
C PRO A 46 14.14 -1.28 8.88
N ALA A 47 13.23 -2.00 8.25
CA ALA A 47 12.69 -1.61 6.96
C ALA A 47 12.07 -0.21 7.02
N THR A 48 12.30 0.59 5.99
CA THR A 48 11.76 1.94 5.92
C THR A 48 10.40 1.92 5.22
N ILE A 49 9.41 2.49 5.88
CA ILE A 49 8.05 2.61 5.35
C ILE A 49 7.68 4.09 5.37
N ASP A 50 7.44 4.66 4.20
CA ASP A 50 6.96 6.03 4.05
C ASP A 50 5.57 5.95 3.41
N LEU A 51 4.56 6.29 4.17
CA LEU A 51 3.17 6.12 3.74
C LEU A 51 2.39 7.41 4.00
N ASN A 52 1.65 7.87 2.98
CA ASN A 52 0.71 8.96 3.17
C ASN A 52 -0.53 8.39 3.88
N PHE A 53 -0.63 8.68 5.16
CA PHE A 53 -1.67 8.15 6.03
C PHE A 53 -3.08 8.50 5.50
N GLU A 54 -3.28 9.77 5.14
CA GLU A 54 -4.61 10.24 4.73
C GLU A 54 -5.05 9.65 3.41
N GLN A 55 -4.15 9.52 2.44
CA GLN A 55 -4.47 8.89 1.17
C GLN A 55 -4.82 7.43 1.36
N ALA A 56 -4.00 6.70 2.12
CA ALA A 56 -4.26 5.28 2.39
C ALA A 56 -5.59 5.09 3.12
N LEU A 57 -5.85 5.90 4.12
CA LEU A 57 -7.10 5.85 4.86
C LEU A 57 -8.29 6.14 3.94
N GLY A 58 -8.17 7.15 3.07
CA GLY A 58 -9.23 7.49 2.12
C GLY A 58 -9.60 6.32 1.22
N TRP A 59 -8.60 5.60 0.69
CA TRP A 59 -8.85 4.44 -0.16
C TRP A 59 -9.50 3.31 0.63
N LEU A 60 -9.05 3.06 1.86
CA LEU A 60 -9.65 2.03 2.70
C LEU A 60 -11.12 2.34 3.03
N LEU A 61 -11.44 3.61 3.29
CA LEU A 61 -12.81 4.03 3.54
C LEU A 61 -13.68 3.88 2.30
N LYS A 62 -13.10 3.96 1.12
CA LYS A 62 -13.81 3.72 -0.15
C LYS A 62 -13.95 2.24 -0.48
N GLY A 63 -13.42 1.36 0.35
CA GLY A 63 -13.54 -0.08 0.16
C GLY A 63 -12.36 -0.76 -0.52
N ALA A 64 -11.24 -0.07 -0.69
CA ALA A 64 -10.04 -0.70 -1.25
C ALA A 64 -9.57 -1.84 -0.36
N GLN A 65 -9.14 -2.94 -0.98
CA GLN A 65 -8.71 -4.15 -0.28
C GLN A 65 -7.19 -4.25 -0.29
N PRO A 66 -6.52 -4.22 0.87
CA PRO A 66 -5.07 -4.39 0.91
C PRO A 66 -4.68 -5.86 0.72
N THR A 67 -3.56 -6.10 0.04
CA THR A 67 -2.93 -7.43 0.04
C THR A 67 -2.39 -7.74 1.43
N ASP A 68 -2.03 -9.00 1.69
CA ASP A 68 -1.55 -9.41 3.02
C ASP A 68 -0.35 -8.58 3.47
N THR A 69 0.62 -8.37 2.60
CA THR A 69 1.80 -7.56 2.92
C THR A 69 1.41 -6.12 3.21
N CYS A 70 0.56 -5.52 2.38
CA CYS A 70 0.10 -4.16 2.59
C CYS A 70 -0.75 -4.03 3.85
N ARG A 71 -1.55 -5.04 4.17
CA ARG A 71 -2.32 -5.07 5.41
C ARG A 71 -1.39 -4.98 6.63
N ALA A 72 -0.30 -5.73 6.62
CA ALA A 72 0.68 -5.69 7.71
C ALA A 72 1.33 -4.30 7.81
N ILE A 73 1.68 -3.69 6.68
CA ILE A 73 2.26 -2.34 6.65
C ILE A 73 1.27 -1.31 7.17
N LEU A 74 0.03 -1.37 6.71
CA LEU A 74 -1.02 -0.44 7.14
C LEU A 74 -1.32 -0.59 8.63
N SER A 75 -1.34 -1.82 9.13
CA SER A 75 -1.53 -2.09 10.55
C SER A 75 -0.39 -1.50 11.37
N TYR A 76 0.85 -1.70 10.93
CA TYR A 76 2.03 -1.15 11.59
C TYR A 76 1.96 0.38 11.69
N LYS A 77 1.48 1.04 10.63
CA LYS A 77 1.34 2.51 10.61
C LYS A 77 0.06 3.01 11.28
N GLY A 78 -0.79 2.13 11.75
CA GLY A 78 -2.03 2.51 12.44
C GLY A 78 -3.17 2.92 11.54
N VAL A 79 -3.05 2.76 10.22
CA VAL A 79 -4.10 3.17 9.27
C VAL A 79 -5.35 2.31 9.44
N LEU A 80 -5.18 1.01 9.59
CA LEU A 80 -6.32 0.11 9.77
C LEU A 80 -7.05 0.38 11.08
N TYR A 81 -6.32 0.71 12.14
CA TYR A 81 -6.92 1.09 13.40
C TYR A 81 -7.76 2.34 13.25
N LYS A 82 -7.24 3.37 12.55
CA LYS A 82 -7.98 4.60 12.32
C LYS A 82 -9.22 4.36 11.46
N LYS A 83 -9.11 3.53 10.43
CA LYS A 83 -10.25 3.14 9.61
C LYS A 83 -11.34 2.48 10.45
N HIS A 84 -10.94 1.59 11.37
CA HIS A 84 -11.88 0.91 12.26
C HIS A 84 -12.63 1.92 13.15
N LEU A 85 -11.91 2.91 13.68
CA LEU A 85 -12.53 3.95 14.50
C LEU A 85 -13.53 4.81 13.73
N LEU A 86 -13.25 5.09 12.45
CA LEU A 86 -14.05 6.02 11.66
C LEU A 86 -15.19 5.35 10.90
N GLY A 87 -15.05 4.12 10.53
CA GLY A 87 -16.03 3.54 9.62
C GLY A 87 -16.36 2.09 9.87
N GLY A 88 -15.82 1.55 10.89
CA GLY A 88 -16.08 0.18 11.22
C GLY A 88 -15.52 -0.80 10.26
#